data_2a0693102d9e92819ddf42ded816ec27
#
_entry.id   2a0693102d9e92819ddf42ded816ec27
#
_cell.length_a   1.000
_cell.length_b   1.000
_cell.length_c   1.000
_cell.angle_alpha   90.00
_cell.angle_beta   90.00
_cell.angle_gamma   90.00
#
_symmetry.space_group_name_H-M   'P 1'
#
loop_
_entity.id
_entity.type
_entity.pdbx_description
1 polymer ?
#
loop_
_entity_poly.entity_id
_entity_poly.type
_entity_poly.pdbx_seq_one_letter_code
_entity_poly.pdbx_strand_id
1 'polypeptide(L)'
;MSTFHARVDAAQFHEALGNVLRFSAKRSSLPILAEANVCLQNGRCVLTCTNLNQWCIAAIPASGDSFSFVFAGTQKIFTACKYFSGELELTYTVEPTKTNPDPSGQISISDGKRSLARSTERSSDFPEL
;
A
#
# COMPACT_ATOMS: atom_id res chain seq x y z
N MET A 1 18.94 3.15 8.02
CA MET A 1 17.68 2.44 7.77
C MET A 1 16.57 3.09 8.55
N SER A 2 15.46 3.34 7.87
CA SER A 2 14.26 3.93 8.51
C SER A 2 13.14 2.90 8.49
N THR A 3 12.46 2.76 9.63
CA THR A 3 11.37 1.81 9.77
C THR A 3 10.17 2.54 10.34
N PHE A 4 9.01 2.34 9.72
CA PHE A 4 7.75 2.95 10.12
C PHE A 4 6.72 1.86 10.39
N HIS A 5 5.86 2.10 11.37
CA HIS A 5 4.83 1.15 11.78
C HIS A 5 3.47 1.81 11.78
N ALA A 6 2.46 1.05 11.33
CA ALA A 6 1.08 1.48 11.41
C ALA A 6 0.18 0.27 11.62
N ARG A 7 -1.06 0.51 12.05
CA ARG A 7 -2.04 -0.54 12.30
C ARG A 7 -3.37 -0.18 11.69
N VAL A 8 -4.02 -1.18 11.07
CA VAL A 8 -5.34 -1.04 10.46
C VAL A 8 -6.14 -2.29 10.76
N ASP A 9 -7.46 -2.21 10.61
CA ASP A 9 -8.33 -3.38 10.71
C ASP A 9 -8.21 -4.23 9.45
N ALA A 10 -8.02 -5.54 9.61
CA ALA A 10 -7.81 -6.45 8.48
C ALA A 10 -8.99 -6.48 7.51
N ALA A 11 -10.21 -6.56 8.02
CA ALA A 11 -11.40 -6.62 7.18
C ALA A 11 -11.60 -5.31 6.41
N GLN A 12 -11.41 -4.17 7.07
CA GLN A 12 -11.54 -2.87 6.42
C GLN A 12 -10.46 -2.67 5.36
N PHE A 13 -9.23 -3.09 5.64
CA PHE A 13 -8.13 -2.97 4.70
C PHE A 13 -8.39 -3.81 3.45
N HIS A 14 -8.81 -5.05 3.62
CA HIS A 14 -9.10 -5.95 2.50
C HIS A 14 -10.24 -5.40 1.63
N GLU A 15 -11.31 -4.94 2.24
CA GLU A 15 -12.45 -4.37 1.53
C GLU A 15 -12.06 -3.12 0.76
N ALA A 16 -11.35 -2.20 1.41
CA ALA A 16 -10.92 -0.95 0.78
C ALA A 16 -9.98 -1.21 -0.40
N LEU A 17 -9.03 -2.14 -0.24
CA LEU A 17 -8.11 -2.49 -1.30
C LEU A 17 -8.84 -3.09 -2.50
N GLY A 18 -9.81 -3.97 -2.26
CA GLY A 18 -10.62 -4.55 -3.33
C GLY A 18 -11.44 -3.50 -4.08
N ASN A 19 -11.98 -2.52 -3.37
CA ASN A 19 -12.77 -1.46 -3.98
C ASN A 19 -11.93 -0.59 -4.90
N VAL A 20 -10.73 -0.16 -4.46
CA VAL A 20 -9.89 0.70 -5.30
C VAL A 20 -9.28 -0.06 -6.48
N LEU A 21 -8.98 -1.35 -6.32
CA LEU A 21 -8.41 -2.16 -7.40
C LEU A 21 -9.28 -2.25 -8.65
N ARG A 22 -10.58 -2.06 -8.50
CA ARG A 22 -11.51 -2.06 -9.66
C ARG A 22 -11.21 -0.93 -10.63
N PHE A 23 -10.51 0.12 -10.18
CA PHE A 23 -10.19 1.30 -10.98
C PHE A 23 -8.73 1.32 -11.43
N SER A 24 -7.99 0.24 -11.24
CA SER A 24 -6.63 0.13 -11.72
C SER A 24 -6.60 -0.21 -13.22
N ALA A 25 -5.49 0.12 -13.88
CA ALA A 25 -5.30 -0.15 -15.31
C ALA A 25 -4.37 -1.35 -15.48
N LYS A 26 -4.94 -2.55 -15.52
CA LYS A 26 -4.16 -3.79 -15.52
C LYS A 26 -3.35 -4.03 -16.79
N ARG A 27 -3.70 -3.36 -17.90
CA ARG A 27 -3.04 -3.54 -19.19
C ARG A 27 -2.48 -2.23 -19.74
N SER A 28 -2.03 -1.36 -18.86
CA SER A 28 -1.44 -0.09 -19.27
C SER A 28 0.04 -0.26 -19.63
N SER A 29 0.55 0.62 -20.50
CA SER A 29 1.98 0.75 -20.73
C SER A 29 2.71 1.32 -19.52
N LEU A 30 1.98 1.84 -18.54
CA LEU A 30 2.53 2.33 -17.27
C LEU A 30 2.20 1.30 -16.19
N PRO A 31 3.15 0.44 -15.79
CA PRO A 31 2.86 -0.63 -14.83
C PRO A 31 2.32 -0.15 -13.48
N ILE A 32 2.69 1.06 -13.06
CA ILE A 32 2.26 1.60 -11.77
C ILE A 32 0.74 1.81 -11.71
N LEU A 33 0.06 1.91 -12.85
CA LEU A 33 -1.39 2.06 -12.89
C LEU A 33 -2.14 0.77 -12.53
N ALA A 34 -1.44 -0.36 -12.46
CA ALA A 34 -2.02 -1.61 -11.96
C ALA A 34 -1.94 -1.71 -10.44
N GLU A 35 -1.32 -0.74 -9.77
CA GLU A 35 -1.01 -0.81 -8.37
C GLU A 35 -1.79 0.21 -7.56
N ALA A 36 -1.84 -0.01 -6.24
CA ALA A 36 -2.48 0.91 -5.31
C ALA A 36 -1.44 1.73 -4.56
N ASN A 37 -1.66 3.04 -4.50
CA ASN A 37 -0.89 3.93 -3.65
C ASN A 37 -1.48 3.89 -2.24
N VAL A 38 -0.64 3.79 -1.23
CA VAL A 38 -1.06 3.75 0.18
C VAL A 38 -0.41 4.91 0.90
N CYS A 39 -1.23 5.73 1.56
CA CYS A 39 -0.76 6.87 2.33
C CYS A 39 -1.31 6.78 3.74
N LEU A 40 -0.43 6.68 4.73
CA LEU A 40 -0.79 6.67 6.14
C LEU A 40 -0.46 8.03 6.74
N GLN A 41 -1.48 8.74 7.17
CA GLN A 41 -1.35 10.11 7.64
C GLN A 41 -2.58 10.51 8.47
N ASN A 42 -2.37 11.21 9.56
CA ASN A 42 -3.43 11.81 10.37
C ASN A 42 -4.50 10.82 10.83
N GLY A 43 -4.10 9.62 11.24
CA GLY A 43 -5.02 8.62 11.75
C GLY A 43 -5.80 7.89 10.67
N ARG A 44 -5.37 7.98 9.42
CA ARG A 44 -6.06 7.34 8.29
C ARG A 44 -5.08 6.60 7.41
N CYS A 45 -5.56 5.53 6.80
CA CYS A 45 -4.90 4.84 5.70
C CYS A 45 -5.70 5.12 4.45
N VAL A 46 -5.12 5.83 3.51
CA VAL A 46 -5.78 6.22 2.26
C VAL A 46 -5.21 5.40 1.12
N LEU A 47 -6.09 4.65 0.45
CA LEU A 47 -5.72 3.81 -0.69
C LEU A 47 -6.26 4.43 -1.96
N THR A 48 -5.44 4.48 -3.01
CA THR A 48 -5.82 5.10 -4.28
C THR A 48 -5.40 4.24 -5.45
N CYS A 49 -6.31 4.03 -6.39
CA CYS A 49 -6.03 3.47 -7.70
C CYS A 49 -6.58 4.37 -8.78
N THR A 50 -6.00 4.31 -9.96
CA THR A 50 -6.46 5.11 -11.09
C THR A 50 -6.10 4.43 -12.40
N ASN A 51 -6.92 4.69 -13.45
CA ASN A 51 -6.58 4.38 -14.83
C ASN A 51 -6.34 5.66 -15.63
N LEU A 52 -6.14 6.80 -14.92
CA LEU A 52 -5.98 8.16 -15.42
C LEU A 52 -7.28 8.83 -15.85
N ASN A 53 -8.33 8.07 -16.20
CA ASN A 53 -9.65 8.60 -16.51
C ASN A 53 -10.53 8.65 -15.28
N GLN A 54 -10.33 7.70 -14.37
CA GLN A 54 -11.09 7.60 -13.14
C GLN A 54 -10.14 7.38 -11.96
N TRP A 55 -10.54 7.87 -10.80
CA TRP A 55 -9.79 7.73 -9.56
C TRP A 55 -10.72 7.15 -8.50
N CYS A 56 -10.24 6.15 -7.78
CA CYS A 56 -10.95 5.62 -6.62
C CYS A 56 -10.08 5.79 -5.39
N ILE A 57 -10.62 6.43 -4.39
CA ILE A 57 -9.93 6.71 -3.14
C ILE A 57 -10.76 6.14 -2.01
N ALA A 58 -10.15 5.31 -1.18
CA ALA A 58 -10.80 4.76 0.00
C ALA A 58 -9.96 5.08 1.23
N ALA A 59 -10.62 5.49 2.31
CA ALA A 59 -9.94 5.83 3.55
C ALA A 59 -10.49 4.99 4.69
N ILE A 60 -9.61 4.42 5.50
CA ILE A 60 -9.98 3.67 6.69
C ILE A 60 -9.20 4.21 7.89
N PRO A 61 -9.70 4.01 9.11
CA PRO A 61 -8.96 4.41 10.30
C PRO A 61 -7.63 3.67 10.40
N ALA A 62 -6.61 4.36 10.90
CA ALA A 62 -5.29 3.79 11.12
C ALA A 62 -4.64 4.46 12.32
N SER A 63 -3.63 3.81 12.88
CA SER A 63 -2.81 4.39 13.94
C SER A 63 -1.34 4.14 13.61
N GLY A 64 -0.46 4.96 14.17
CA GLY A 64 0.97 4.80 14.03
C GLY A 64 1.64 5.92 13.25
N ASP A 65 2.75 5.58 12.60
CA ASP A 65 3.59 6.55 11.89
C ASP A 65 2.97 6.99 10.57
N SER A 66 3.44 8.12 10.08
CA SER A 66 3.05 8.63 8.75
C SER A 66 4.07 8.17 7.72
N PHE A 67 3.60 7.55 6.64
CA PHE A 67 4.45 7.14 5.52
C PHE A 67 3.55 6.80 4.33
N SER A 68 4.17 6.71 3.15
CA SER A 68 3.45 6.36 1.94
C SER A 68 4.31 5.51 1.01
N PHE A 69 3.64 4.70 0.21
CA PHE A 69 4.30 3.82 -0.77
C PHE A 69 3.26 3.34 -1.77
N VAL A 70 3.74 2.70 -2.85
CA VAL A 70 2.88 2.02 -3.81
C VAL A 70 3.18 0.53 -3.72
N PHE A 71 2.15 -0.30 -3.61
CA PHE A 71 2.36 -1.75 -3.64
C PHE A 71 2.93 -2.18 -4.98
N ALA A 72 3.87 -3.12 -4.96
CA ALA A 72 4.29 -3.86 -6.14
C ALA A 72 3.64 -5.23 -6.07
N GLY A 73 2.71 -5.51 -6.98
CA GLY A 73 1.93 -6.76 -6.94
C GLY A 73 0.68 -6.65 -6.07
N THR A 74 -0.04 -5.54 -6.17
CA THR A 74 -1.24 -5.25 -5.37
C THR A 74 -2.28 -6.37 -5.44
N GLN A 75 -2.51 -6.95 -6.63
CA GLN A 75 -3.51 -8.01 -6.78
C GLN A 75 -3.16 -9.24 -5.94
N LYS A 76 -1.88 -9.59 -5.87
CA LYS A 76 -1.43 -10.72 -5.06
C LYS A 76 -1.57 -10.43 -3.57
N ILE A 77 -1.30 -9.19 -3.17
CA ILE A 77 -1.48 -8.76 -1.78
C ILE A 77 -2.95 -8.80 -1.40
N PHE A 78 -3.83 -8.31 -2.27
CA PHE A 78 -5.27 -8.36 -2.05
C PHE A 78 -5.75 -9.79 -1.85
N THR A 79 -5.30 -10.72 -2.70
CA THR A 79 -5.68 -12.13 -2.62
C THR A 79 -5.19 -12.75 -1.30
N ALA A 80 -3.98 -12.40 -0.87
CA ALA A 80 -3.43 -12.92 0.39
C ALA A 80 -4.13 -12.34 1.62
N CYS A 81 -4.55 -11.07 1.56
CA CYS A 81 -5.14 -10.39 2.71
C CYS A 81 -6.46 -10.98 3.17
N LYS A 82 -7.16 -11.74 2.33
CA LYS A 82 -8.40 -12.39 2.74
C LYS A 82 -8.19 -13.41 3.86
N TYR A 83 -6.95 -13.88 4.04
CA TYR A 83 -6.62 -14.85 5.09
C TYR A 83 -6.22 -14.22 6.41
N PHE A 84 -6.04 -12.90 6.43
CA PHE A 84 -5.70 -12.17 7.66
C PHE A 84 -6.97 -11.86 8.45
N SER A 85 -6.84 -11.80 9.77
CA SER A 85 -7.96 -11.46 10.65
C SER A 85 -7.49 -10.54 11.76
N GLY A 86 -8.44 -9.78 12.34
CA GLY A 86 -8.16 -8.88 13.44
C GLY A 86 -7.48 -7.61 13.00
N GLU A 87 -6.38 -7.26 13.66
CA GLU A 87 -5.62 -6.06 13.39
C GLU A 87 -4.37 -6.39 12.57
N LEU A 88 -4.13 -5.63 11.51
CA LEU A 88 -2.92 -5.75 10.72
C LEU A 88 -1.88 -4.76 11.19
N GLU A 89 -0.65 -5.22 11.33
CA GLU A 89 0.51 -4.36 11.53
C GLU A 89 1.24 -4.22 10.19
N LEU A 90 1.40 -2.96 9.77
CA LEU A 90 2.14 -2.61 8.57
C LEU A 90 3.50 -2.09 8.99
N THR A 91 4.57 -2.71 8.49
CA THR A 91 5.94 -2.29 8.79
C THR A 91 6.62 -1.93 7.46
N TYR A 92 6.96 -0.67 7.31
CA TYR A 92 7.60 -0.15 6.10
C TYR A 92 9.04 0.19 6.39
N THR A 93 9.96 -0.40 5.62
CA THR A 93 11.39 -0.21 5.79
C THR A 93 12.00 0.39 4.53
N VAL A 94 12.74 1.47 4.69
CA VAL A 94 13.46 2.14 3.61
C VAL A 94 14.92 2.25 3.99
N GLU A 95 15.80 1.90 3.07
CA GLU A 95 17.24 1.97 3.29
C GLU A 95 17.88 2.76 2.16
N PRO A 96 18.11 4.10 2.36
CA PRO A 96 18.73 4.92 1.34
C PRO A 96 20.17 4.47 1.06
N THR A 97 20.57 4.52 -0.19
CA THR A 97 21.94 4.24 -0.59
C THR A 97 22.57 5.50 -1.16
N LYS A 98 23.91 5.48 -1.32
CA LYS A 98 24.63 6.62 -1.91
C LYS A 98 24.23 6.83 -3.37
N THR A 99 23.89 5.75 -4.07
CA THR A 99 23.52 5.78 -5.49
C THR A 99 22.04 6.07 -5.71
N ASN A 100 21.21 5.84 -4.69
CA ASN A 100 19.77 6.06 -4.76
C ASN A 100 19.29 6.62 -3.43
N PRO A 101 19.31 7.95 -3.24
CA PRO A 101 18.90 8.56 -1.97
C PRO A 101 17.39 8.47 -1.72
N ASP A 102 16.60 8.10 -2.73
CA ASP A 102 15.14 7.94 -2.62
C ASP A 102 14.73 6.56 -3.15
N PRO A 103 15.19 5.48 -2.51
CA PRO A 103 14.89 4.12 -2.97
C PRO A 103 13.46 3.72 -2.67
N SER A 104 12.98 2.69 -3.37
CA SER A 104 11.78 1.99 -2.98
C SER A 104 12.08 1.18 -1.70
N GLY A 105 11.03 0.88 -0.94
CA GLY A 105 11.18 0.19 0.32
C GLY A 105 10.62 -1.22 0.28
N GLN A 106 10.37 -1.75 1.46
CA GLN A 106 9.75 -3.05 1.65
C GLN A 106 8.64 -2.90 2.68
N ILE A 107 7.48 -3.48 2.37
CA ILE A 107 6.32 -3.50 3.29
C ILE A 107 6.14 -4.92 3.82
N SER A 108 5.93 -5.01 5.12
CA SER A 108 5.56 -6.26 5.79
C SER A 108 4.17 -6.07 6.38
N ILE A 109 3.30 -7.04 6.17
CA ILE A 109 1.93 -7.03 6.68
C ILE A 109 1.73 -8.28 7.51
N SER A 110 1.29 -8.11 8.77
CA SER A 110 1.14 -9.23 9.70
C SER A 110 -0.11 -9.08 10.55
N ASP A 111 -0.82 -10.19 10.79
CA ASP A 111 -1.93 -10.24 11.74
C ASP A 111 -1.54 -10.91 13.07
N GLY A 112 -0.24 -11.16 13.26
CA GLY A 112 0.28 -11.85 14.44
C GLY A 112 0.43 -13.35 14.26
N LYS A 113 -0.26 -13.93 13.28
CA LYS A 113 -0.19 -15.37 12.97
C LYS A 113 0.37 -15.64 11.58
N ARG A 114 0.05 -14.75 10.64
CA ARG A 114 0.50 -14.84 9.26
C ARG A 114 1.13 -13.52 8.88
N SER A 115 2.09 -13.57 7.99
CA SER A 115 2.73 -12.36 7.50
C SER A 115 3.14 -12.52 6.04
N LEU A 116 3.26 -11.39 5.36
CA LEU A 116 3.84 -11.33 4.03
C LEU A 116 4.73 -10.10 3.94
N ALA A 117 5.70 -10.16 3.04
CA ALA A 117 6.61 -9.04 2.81
C ALA A 117 6.82 -8.90 1.30
N ARG A 118 6.83 -7.66 0.83
CA ARG A 118 7.02 -7.38 -0.59
C ARG A 118 7.75 -6.06 -0.77
N SER A 119 8.48 -5.97 -1.89
CA SER A 119 9.07 -4.69 -2.31
C SER A 119 7.96 -3.72 -2.71
N THR A 120 8.23 -2.43 -2.59
CA THR A 120 7.28 -1.38 -2.93
C THR A 120 7.85 -0.46 -3.99
N GLU A 121 6.96 0.30 -4.64
CA GLU A 121 7.32 1.41 -5.49
C GLU A 121 7.21 2.70 -4.70
N ARG A 122 7.84 3.77 -5.19
CA ARG A 122 7.79 5.06 -4.52
C ARG A 122 6.46 5.74 -4.78
N SER A 123 5.88 6.33 -3.73
CA SER A 123 4.62 7.06 -3.86
C SER A 123 4.76 8.26 -4.81
N SER A 124 5.96 8.86 -4.89
CA SER A 124 6.21 9.97 -5.81
C SER A 124 6.12 9.57 -7.28
N ASP A 125 6.19 8.29 -7.60
CA ASP A 125 6.05 7.80 -8.97
C ASP A 125 4.58 7.57 -9.37
N PHE A 126 3.66 7.64 -8.40
CA PHE A 126 2.23 7.46 -8.66
C PHE A 126 1.63 8.76 -9.19
N PRO A 127 0.70 8.69 -10.17
CA PRO A 127 0.07 9.89 -10.71
C PRO A 127 -0.65 10.72 -9.65
N GLU A 128 -0.63 12.03 -9.79
CA GLU A 128 -1.36 12.94 -8.92
C GLU A 128 -2.71 13.30 -9.55
N LEU A 129 -3.69 13.45 -8.67
CA LEU A 129 -5.03 13.87 -9.07
C LEU A 129 -5.06 15.34 -9.47
#